data_c64884440ea8bcfbadbdaaa8beb4d69a
#
_entry.id   c64884440ea8bcfbadbdaaa8beb4d69a
#
_cell.length_a   1.000
_cell.length_b   1.000
_cell.length_c   1.000
_cell.angle_alpha   90.00
_cell.angle_beta   90.00
_cell.angle_gamma   90.00
#
_symmetry.space_group_name_H-M   'P 1'
#
loop_
_entity.id
_entity.type
_entity.pdbx_description
1 polymer ?
#
loop_
_entity_poly.entity_id
_entity_poly.type
_entity_poly.pdbx_seq_one_letter_code
_entity_poly.pdbx_strand_id
1 'polypeptide(L)'
;MNTQQARKFKILLLGDSCIDIYQYGTIDRISPEAPVPVFKLLYEEMRDGMSSNVKANLEMLGCDVTHFHGATSIKTRLIDNHSKQHIVRLDVDKETLPLYYKFDLDGYDAIVISDYCKGYITYELVEDLRRRFKGPIFIDTKKHDLVKFKGCFVKINNSEAKQATSSVTDLIVTKGGEGATYRGLTYIGNKVTVRDVCGAGDTFLAALTYQYLNTNSIEEAIPFANKASSITVQKLGVYSPSFSEILT
;
A
#
# COMPACT_ATOMS: atom_id res chain seq x y z
N MET A 1 24.28 -29.50 5.16
CA MET A 1 22.99 -28.87 5.42
C MET A 1 22.49 -28.30 4.11
N ASN A 2 21.51 -28.96 3.46
CA ASN A 2 20.92 -28.44 2.20
C ASN A 2 20.12 -27.19 2.54
N THR A 3 20.66 -26.02 2.23
CA THR A 3 19.87 -24.80 2.11
C THR A 3 18.99 -24.96 0.88
N GLN A 4 17.79 -25.54 1.07
CA GLN A 4 16.72 -25.39 0.10
C GLN A 4 16.51 -23.88 -0.04
N GLN A 5 16.89 -23.35 -1.21
CA GLN A 5 16.63 -21.97 -1.57
C GLN A 5 15.12 -21.80 -1.53
N ALA A 6 14.61 -21.05 -0.55
CA ALA A 6 13.18 -20.86 -0.39
C ALA A 6 12.60 -20.36 -1.72
N ARG A 7 11.52 -21.00 -2.19
CA ARG A 7 10.87 -20.65 -3.46
C ARG A 7 10.51 -19.16 -3.42
N LYS A 8 11.02 -18.41 -4.40
CA LYS A 8 10.70 -16.99 -4.55
C LYS A 8 9.33 -16.86 -5.22
N PHE A 9 8.34 -16.29 -4.54
CA PHE A 9 7.01 -16.07 -5.11
C PHE A 9 7.06 -15.05 -6.22
N LYS A 10 6.39 -15.33 -7.34
CA LYS A 10 6.24 -14.43 -8.47
C LYS A 10 4.91 -13.69 -8.40
N ILE A 11 4.96 -12.37 -8.33
CA ILE A 11 3.78 -11.52 -8.13
C ILE A 11 3.58 -10.63 -9.36
N LEU A 12 2.36 -10.62 -9.90
CA LEU A 12 1.93 -9.58 -10.83
C LEU A 12 1.29 -8.45 -10.02
N LEU A 13 1.93 -7.29 -9.99
CA LEU A 13 1.45 -6.11 -9.30
C LEU A 13 0.93 -5.08 -10.31
N LEU A 14 -0.30 -4.65 -10.13
CA LEU A 14 -0.96 -3.63 -10.95
C LEU A 14 -1.43 -2.49 -10.05
N GLY A 15 -1.27 -1.23 -10.47
CA GLY A 15 -1.83 -0.15 -9.67
C GLY A 15 -1.47 1.26 -10.08
N ASP A 16 -1.98 2.20 -9.30
CA ASP A 16 -1.59 3.60 -9.38
C ASP A 16 -0.28 3.81 -8.62
N SER A 17 0.59 4.69 -9.12
CA SER A 17 1.89 4.97 -8.53
C SER A 17 2.05 6.45 -8.22
N CYS A 18 2.87 6.76 -7.22
CA CYS A 18 3.30 8.13 -6.97
C CYS A 18 4.76 8.17 -6.49
N ILE A 19 5.34 9.36 -6.61
CA ILE A 19 6.58 9.73 -5.93
C ILE A 19 6.21 10.61 -4.74
N ASP A 20 6.59 10.19 -3.55
CA ASP A 20 6.52 10.98 -2.33
C ASP A 20 7.81 11.77 -2.17
N ILE A 21 7.74 13.11 -2.25
CA ILE A 21 8.85 14.03 -2.04
C ILE A 21 8.72 14.64 -0.64
N TYR A 22 9.74 14.45 0.17
CA TYR A 22 9.84 15.02 1.52
C TYR A 22 10.85 16.16 1.48
N GLN A 23 10.36 17.41 1.53
CA GLN A 23 11.18 18.61 1.53
C GLN A 23 11.32 19.11 2.98
N TYR A 24 12.53 19.06 3.48
CA TYR A 24 12.87 19.53 4.84
C TYR A 24 13.42 20.95 4.78
N GLY A 25 12.84 21.85 5.60
CA GLY A 25 13.21 23.26 5.60
C GLY A 25 12.88 23.96 6.89
N THR A 26 13.05 25.28 6.90
CA THR A 26 12.71 26.16 8.03
C THR A 26 11.77 27.27 7.59
N ILE A 27 11.01 27.82 8.56
CA ILE A 27 10.17 28.99 8.37
C ILE A 27 10.62 30.03 9.39
N ASP A 28 11.42 31.00 8.94
CA ASP A 28 12.02 32.03 9.83
C ASP A 28 11.34 33.38 9.66
N ARG A 29 10.51 33.57 8.64
CA ARG A 29 9.86 34.88 8.37
C ARG A 29 8.56 34.74 7.60
N ILE A 30 7.76 35.79 7.62
CA ILE A 30 6.60 36.00 6.74
C ILE A 30 7.07 36.73 5.48
N SER A 31 6.45 36.45 4.35
CA SER A 31 6.72 37.14 3.09
C SER A 31 6.31 38.58 3.14
N PRO A 32 7.11 39.53 2.57
CA PRO A 32 6.69 40.90 2.39
C PRO A 32 5.62 41.09 1.29
N GLU A 33 5.45 40.08 0.41
CA GLU A 33 4.53 40.12 -0.72
C GLU A 33 3.10 39.71 -0.34
N ALA A 34 2.95 38.87 0.68
CA ALA A 34 1.68 38.39 1.19
C ALA A 34 1.84 37.81 2.61
N PRO A 35 0.78 37.74 3.43
CA PRO A 35 0.85 37.23 4.81
C PRO A 35 0.97 35.70 4.84
N VAL A 36 2.00 35.14 4.18
CA VAL A 36 2.29 33.73 4.11
C VAL A 36 3.70 33.43 4.60
N PRO A 37 3.95 32.25 5.21
CA PRO A 37 5.28 31.85 5.64
C PRO A 37 6.22 31.64 4.45
N VAL A 38 7.49 32.00 4.61
CA VAL A 38 8.55 31.68 3.64
C VAL A 38 9.24 30.40 4.08
N PHE A 39 9.00 29.32 3.33
CA PHE A 39 9.69 28.05 3.55
C PHE A 39 11.04 28.07 2.85
N LYS A 40 12.11 27.90 3.61
CA LYS A 40 13.47 27.81 3.10
C LYS A 40 13.88 26.34 3.06
N LEU A 41 13.94 25.78 1.84
CA LEU A 41 14.35 24.39 1.60
C LEU A 41 15.81 24.20 2.00
N LEU A 42 16.10 23.12 2.74
CA LEU A 42 17.44 22.69 3.13
C LEU A 42 17.88 21.45 2.33
N TYR A 43 17.04 20.43 2.28
CA TYR A 43 17.26 19.20 1.51
C TYR A 43 15.94 18.50 1.20
N GLU A 44 15.99 17.55 0.29
CA GLU A 44 14.83 16.72 -0.04
C GLU A 44 15.20 15.23 -0.12
N GLU A 45 14.20 14.40 0.11
CA GLU A 45 14.24 12.95 -0.09
C GLU A 45 13.07 12.55 -0.98
N MET A 46 13.31 11.57 -1.87
CA MET A 46 12.26 10.97 -2.70
C MET A 46 12.06 9.52 -2.32
N ARG A 47 10.83 9.09 -2.28
CA ARG A 47 10.46 7.70 -1.99
C ARG A 47 9.30 7.27 -2.88
N ASP A 48 9.26 5.99 -3.17
CA ASP A 48 8.17 5.36 -3.90
C ASP A 48 6.91 5.31 -3.03
N GLY A 49 5.76 5.62 -3.62
CA GLY A 49 4.46 5.57 -2.94
C GLY A 49 3.42 4.76 -3.73
N MET A 50 2.26 4.49 -3.11
CA MET A 50 1.17 3.70 -3.69
C MET A 50 1.66 2.30 -4.13
N SER A 51 1.34 1.85 -5.36
CA SER A 51 1.76 0.53 -5.85
C SER A 51 3.28 0.35 -5.89
N SER A 52 4.06 1.42 -6.11
CA SER A 52 5.53 1.34 -6.06
C SER A 52 6.04 1.04 -4.64
N ASN A 53 5.37 1.54 -3.59
CA ASN A 53 5.67 1.17 -2.22
C ASN A 53 5.24 -0.28 -1.91
N VAL A 54 4.12 -0.76 -2.46
CA VAL A 54 3.73 -2.19 -2.36
C VAL A 54 4.81 -3.07 -2.98
N LYS A 55 5.34 -2.68 -4.16
CA LYS A 55 6.46 -3.37 -4.82
C LYS A 55 7.67 -3.47 -3.89
N ALA A 56 8.13 -2.34 -3.34
CA ALA A 56 9.28 -2.31 -2.44
C ALA A 56 9.11 -3.23 -1.22
N ASN A 57 7.91 -3.26 -0.63
CA ASN A 57 7.57 -4.16 0.47
C ASN A 57 7.59 -5.64 0.06
N LEU A 58 7.02 -6.01 -1.08
CA LEU A 58 7.03 -7.39 -1.60
C LEU A 58 8.47 -7.86 -1.91
N GLU A 59 9.27 -7.00 -2.54
CA GLU A 59 10.68 -7.30 -2.85
C GLU A 59 11.53 -7.45 -1.56
N MET A 60 11.28 -6.62 -0.54
CA MET A 60 11.94 -6.74 0.76
C MET A 60 11.59 -8.08 1.45
N LEU A 61 10.39 -8.62 1.23
CA LEU A 61 9.98 -9.95 1.69
C LEU A 61 10.50 -11.09 0.80
N GLY A 62 11.26 -10.78 -0.26
CA GLY A 62 11.90 -11.76 -1.14
C GLY A 62 11.05 -12.19 -2.33
N CYS A 63 9.96 -11.52 -2.66
CA CYS A 63 9.17 -11.81 -3.85
C CYS A 63 9.87 -11.32 -5.14
N ASP A 64 9.52 -11.94 -6.26
CA ASP A 64 9.83 -11.49 -7.61
C ASP A 64 8.61 -10.75 -8.18
N VAL A 65 8.72 -9.44 -8.40
CA VAL A 65 7.57 -8.59 -8.69
C VAL A 65 7.64 -8.03 -10.10
N THR A 66 6.68 -8.42 -10.94
CA THR A 66 6.41 -7.75 -12.21
C THR A 66 5.38 -6.65 -11.96
N HIS A 67 5.77 -5.40 -12.13
CA HIS A 67 4.95 -4.24 -11.79
C HIS A 67 4.55 -3.43 -13.01
N PHE A 68 3.24 -3.22 -13.18
CA PHE A 68 2.67 -2.31 -14.16
C PHE A 68 1.87 -1.22 -13.45
N HIS A 69 2.13 0.02 -13.80
CA HIS A 69 1.41 1.18 -13.26
C HIS A 69 1.14 2.22 -14.34
N GLY A 70 0.18 3.09 -14.06
CA GLY A 70 -0.14 4.20 -14.92
C GLY A 70 0.78 5.41 -14.75
N ALA A 71 0.29 6.59 -15.07
CA ALA A 71 1.04 7.84 -14.88
C ALA A 71 1.36 8.04 -13.39
N THR A 72 2.60 8.45 -13.12
CA THR A 72 3.08 8.65 -11.75
C THR A 72 2.64 10.01 -11.22
N SER A 73 1.85 10.04 -10.16
CA SER A 73 1.48 11.25 -9.41
C SER A 73 2.64 11.72 -8.52
N ILE A 74 2.63 12.96 -8.07
CA ILE A 74 3.65 13.51 -7.17
C ILE A 74 2.98 14.04 -5.92
N LYS A 75 3.51 13.69 -4.75
CA LYS A 75 3.06 14.19 -3.45
C LYS A 75 4.23 14.81 -2.71
N THR A 76 4.28 16.14 -2.65
CA THR A 76 5.34 16.86 -1.97
C THR A 76 4.89 17.26 -0.57
N ARG A 77 5.65 16.88 0.45
CA ARG A 77 5.43 17.26 1.86
C ARG A 77 6.50 18.25 2.29
N LEU A 78 6.08 19.45 2.67
CA LEU A 78 6.96 20.42 3.33
C LEU A 78 6.99 20.09 4.82
N ILE A 79 8.19 19.88 5.36
CA ILE A 79 8.39 19.41 6.73
C ILE A 79 9.35 20.39 7.43
N ASP A 80 8.95 20.85 8.61
CA ASP A 80 9.87 21.60 9.45
C ASP A 80 11.05 20.73 9.90
N ASN A 81 12.26 21.17 9.55
CA ASN A 81 13.46 20.35 9.80
C ASN A 81 13.76 20.17 11.30
N HIS A 82 13.31 21.07 12.14
CA HIS A 82 13.54 21.03 13.60
C HIS A 82 12.53 20.11 14.30
N SER A 83 11.26 20.42 14.17
CA SER A 83 10.17 19.68 14.84
C SER A 83 9.78 18.37 14.12
N LYS A 84 10.19 18.21 12.85
CA LYS A 84 9.76 17.14 11.95
C LYS A 84 8.24 17.08 11.70
N GLN A 85 7.53 18.18 11.93
CA GLN A 85 6.10 18.31 11.67
C GLN A 85 5.83 18.66 10.22
N HIS A 86 4.76 18.10 9.67
CA HIS A 86 4.26 18.44 8.35
C HIS A 86 3.65 19.84 8.38
N ILE A 87 4.05 20.70 7.45
CA ILE A 87 3.57 22.09 7.30
C ILE A 87 2.45 22.12 6.26
N VAL A 88 2.71 21.57 5.07
CA VAL A 88 1.76 21.49 3.97
C VAL A 88 2.07 20.30 3.07
N ARG A 89 1.05 19.77 2.39
CA ARG A 89 1.22 18.77 1.33
C ARG A 89 0.68 19.32 0.02
N LEU A 90 1.49 19.19 -1.03
CA LEU A 90 1.13 19.53 -2.40
C LEU A 90 0.93 18.23 -3.17
N ASP A 91 -0.26 18.03 -3.72
CA ASP A 91 -0.59 16.85 -4.51
C ASP A 91 -0.72 17.24 -5.99
N VAL A 92 0.10 16.65 -6.83
CA VAL A 92 -0.02 16.72 -8.29
C VAL A 92 -0.51 15.36 -8.76
N ASP A 93 -1.83 15.22 -8.78
CA ASP A 93 -2.49 14.02 -9.24
C ASP A 93 -2.49 13.94 -10.75
N LYS A 94 -2.18 12.77 -11.30
CA LYS A 94 -2.29 12.49 -12.73
C LYS A 94 -3.35 11.43 -12.95
N GLU A 95 -4.32 11.79 -13.80
CA GLU A 95 -5.26 10.81 -14.34
C GLU A 95 -4.53 9.88 -15.30
N THR A 96 -4.94 8.62 -15.26
CA THR A 96 -4.33 7.57 -16.06
C THR A 96 -5.38 6.91 -16.92
N LEU A 97 -5.04 6.62 -18.17
CA LEU A 97 -5.89 5.81 -19.02
C LEU A 97 -6.02 4.39 -18.45
N PRO A 98 -7.20 3.77 -18.59
CA PRO A 98 -7.41 2.40 -18.21
C PRO A 98 -6.35 1.46 -18.81
N LEU A 99 -5.91 0.49 -18.03
CA LEU A 99 -4.98 -0.53 -18.52
C LEU A 99 -5.71 -1.49 -19.45
N TYR A 100 -5.35 -1.46 -20.72
CA TYR A 100 -5.79 -2.41 -21.75
C TYR A 100 -4.61 -3.30 -22.14
N TYR A 101 -4.38 -4.35 -21.37
CA TYR A 101 -3.30 -5.30 -21.63
C TYR A 101 -3.73 -6.73 -21.33
N LYS A 102 -3.43 -7.63 -22.25
CA LYS A 102 -3.68 -9.06 -22.06
C LYS A 102 -2.43 -9.72 -21.52
N PHE A 103 -2.35 -9.84 -20.20
CA PHE A 103 -1.24 -10.52 -19.53
C PHE A 103 -1.21 -12.01 -19.85
N ASP A 104 -0.02 -12.57 -20.04
CA ASP A 104 0.23 -13.97 -19.77
C ASP A 104 0.29 -14.11 -18.24
N LEU A 105 -0.63 -14.90 -17.68
CA LEU A 105 -0.79 -15.09 -16.24
C LEU A 105 -0.10 -16.37 -15.73
N ASP A 106 0.47 -17.16 -16.64
CA ASP A 106 1.15 -18.39 -16.27
C ASP A 106 2.43 -18.10 -15.48
N GLY A 107 2.61 -18.87 -14.43
CA GLY A 107 3.80 -18.78 -13.57
C GLY A 107 3.77 -17.70 -12.49
N TYR A 108 2.72 -16.87 -12.38
CA TYR A 108 2.50 -16.04 -11.21
C TYR A 108 1.83 -16.83 -10.08
N ASP A 109 2.26 -16.55 -8.84
CA ASP A 109 1.69 -17.16 -7.64
C ASP A 109 0.52 -16.32 -7.09
N ALA A 110 0.52 -15.01 -7.31
CA ALA A 110 -0.58 -14.11 -6.96
C ALA A 110 -0.63 -12.89 -7.87
N ILE A 111 -1.81 -12.25 -7.92
CA ILE A 111 -2.00 -10.91 -8.45
C ILE A 111 -2.27 -9.97 -7.27
N VAL A 112 -1.58 -8.82 -7.25
CA VAL A 112 -1.79 -7.75 -6.27
C VAL A 112 -2.23 -6.49 -7.01
N ILE A 113 -3.27 -5.83 -6.51
CA ILE A 113 -3.82 -4.61 -7.09
C ILE A 113 -3.86 -3.52 -6.02
N SER A 114 -3.19 -2.39 -6.32
CA SER A 114 -3.18 -1.19 -5.48
C SER A 114 -3.86 -0.04 -6.24
N ASP A 115 -5.15 0.16 -5.98
CA ASP A 115 -6.05 1.03 -6.74
C ASP A 115 -6.41 2.29 -5.94
N TYR A 116 -5.83 3.41 -6.32
CA TYR A 116 -6.10 4.74 -5.76
C TYR A 116 -7.13 5.55 -6.57
N CYS A 117 -7.90 4.89 -7.43
CA CYS A 117 -8.93 5.51 -8.29
C CYS A 117 -8.38 6.61 -9.22
N LYS A 118 -7.17 6.45 -9.77
CA LYS A 118 -6.60 7.36 -10.77
C LYS A 118 -6.98 6.98 -12.21
N GLY A 119 -7.82 5.97 -12.39
CA GLY A 119 -8.34 5.52 -13.69
C GLY A 119 -7.65 4.30 -14.28
N TYR A 120 -6.47 3.90 -13.78
CA TYR A 120 -5.69 2.79 -14.33
C TYR A 120 -6.37 1.43 -14.14
N ILE A 121 -6.91 1.17 -12.95
CA ILE A 121 -7.60 -0.07 -12.61
C ILE A 121 -9.11 0.10 -12.83
N THR A 122 -9.70 -0.70 -13.71
CA THR A 122 -11.15 -0.75 -13.92
C THR A 122 -11.75 -2.03 -13.33
N TYR A 123 -13.06 -2.04 -13.11
CA TYR A 123 -13.77 -3.24 -12.66
C TYR A 123 -13.69 -4.37 -13.71
N GLU A 124 -13.78 -4.01 -15.00
CA GLU A 124 -13.72 -4.94 -16.13
C GLU A 124 -12.36 -5.63 -16.21
N LEU A 125 -11.27 -4.88 -15.95
CA LEU A 125 -9.92 -5.45 -15.86
C LEU A 125 -9.84 -6.50 -14.76
N VAL A 126 -10.35 -6.18 -13.55
CA VAL A 126 -10.32 -7.12 -12.42
C VAL A 126 -11.19 -8.36 -12.69
N GLU A 127 -12.35 -8.18 -13.31
CA GLU A 127 -13.21 -9.29 -13.71
C GLU A 127 -12.52 -10.22 -14.72
N ASP A 128 -11.82 -9.66 -15.73
CA ASP A 128 -11.06 -10.45 -16.70
C ASP A 128 -9.92 -11.22 -16.04
N LEU A 129 -9.13 -10.55 -15.18
CA LEU A 129 -8.07 -11.18 -14.42
C LEU A 129 -8.59 -12.34 -13.57
N ARG A 130 -9.66 -12.12 -12.81
CA ARG A 130 -10.30 -13.14 -11.96
C ARG A 130 -10.81 -14.36 -12.76
N ARG A 131 -11.33 -14.12 -13.96
CA ARG A 131 -11.81 -15.20 -14.85
C ARG A 131 -10.67 -16.08 -15.37
N ARG A 132 -9.52 -15.48 -15.65
CA ARG A 132 -8.38 -16.13 -16.30
C ARG A 132 -7.35 -16.66 -15.30
N PHE A 133 -7.17 -16.01 -14.17
CA PHE A 133 -6.20 -16.41 -13.16
C PHE A 133 -6.80 -17.35 -12.12
N LYS A 134 -6.07 -18.42 -11.79
CA LYS A 134 -6.53 -19.43 -10.82
C LYS A 134 -5.99 -19.24 -9.41
N GLY A 135 -4.96 -18.39 -9.27
CA GLY A 135 -4.38 -18.07 -7.98
C GLY A 135 -5.15 -16.95 -7.23
N PRO A 136 -4.69 -16.59 -6.05
CA PRO A 136 -5.29 -15.53 -5.24
C PRO A 136 -5.05 -14.15 -5.86
N ILE A 137 -6.07 -13.28 -5.76
CA ILE A 137 -6.00 -11.86 -6.14
C ILE A 137 -6.25 -11.03 -4.89
N PHE A 138 -5.31 -10.17 -4.54
CA PHE A 138 -5.39 -9.22 -3.41
C PHE A 138 -5.58 -7.81 -3.94
N ILE A 139 -6.52 -7.08 -3.36
CA ILE A 139 -6.88 -5.73 -3.82
C ILE A 139 -6.92 -4.78 -2.63
N ASP A 140 -6.15 -3.69 -2.70
CA ASP A 140 -6.36 -2.48 -1.90
C ASP A 140 -7.00 -1.44 -2.82
N THR A 141 -8.19 -0.95 -2.48
CA THR A 141 -8.93 -0.06 -3.37
C THR A 141 -9.65 1.06 -2.64
N LYS A 142 -9.79 2.18 -3.32
CA LYS A 142 -10.64 3.31 -2.90
C LYS A 142 -12.00 3.34 -3.61
N LYS A 143 -12.31 2.32 -4.40
CA LYS A 143 -13.64 2.15 -5.01
C LYS A 143 -14.66 1.73 -3.96
N HIS A 144 -15.90 2.17 -4.14
CA HIS A 144 -16.97 1.97 -3.17
C HIS A 144 -17.85 0.75 -3.47
N ASP A 145 -18.00 0.37 -4.74
CA ASP A 145 -18.82 -0.80 -5.14
C ASP A 145 -17.99 -2.08 -5.09
N LEU A 146 -17.82 -2.63 -3.88
CA LEU A 146 -16.94 -3.74 -3.61
C LEU A 146 -17.45 -5.08 -4.16
N VAL A 147 -18.76 -5.24 -4.40
CA VAL A 147 -19.30 -6.49 -4.96
C VAL A 147 -18.71 -6.83 -6.32
N LYS A 148 -18.22 -5.82 -7.06
CA LYS A 148 -17.52 -5.99 -8.33
C LYS A 148 -16.20 -6.76 -8.20
N PHE A 149 -15.64 -6.87 -6.99
CA PHE A 149 -14.43 -7.61 -6.66
C PHE A 149 -14.70 -9.01 -6.07
N LYS A 150 -15.91 -9.55 -6.27
CA LYS A 150 -16.28 -10.88 -5.78
C LYS A 150 -15.24 -11.93 -6.22
N GLY A 151 -14.77 -12.74 -5.27
CA GLY A 151 -13.76 -13.78 -5.48
C GLY A 151 -12.31 -13.27 -5.40
N CYS A 152 -12.11 -12.03 -4.94
CA CYS A 152 -10.81 -11.48 -4.57
C CYS A 152 -10.77 -11.22 -3.06
N PHE A 153 -9.58 -11.20 -2.48
CA PHE A 153 -9.35 -10.68 -1.13
C PHE A 153 -9.26 -9.15 -1.20
N VAL A 154 -10.26 -8.46 -0.65
CA VAL A 154 -10.35 -7.00 -0.72
C VAL A 154 -9.96 -6.41 0.63
N LYS A 155 -8.95 -5.57 0.64
CA LYS A 155 -8.51 -4.81 1.82
C LYS A 155 -8.87 -3.34 1.63
N ILE A 156 -9.52 -2.77 2.63
CA ILE A 156 -9.80 -1.33 2.74
C ILE A 156 -9.54 -0.86 4.16
N ASN A 157 -9.45 0.45 4.36
CA ASN A 157 -9.38 1.01 5.70
C ASN A 157 -10.77 1.34 6.26
N ASN A 158 -10.82 1.69 7.55
CA ASN A 158 -12.07 2.00 8.25
C ASN A 158 -12.83 3.22 7.66
N SER A 159 -12.13 4.18 7.08
CA SER A 159 -12.76 5.34 6.43
C SER A 159 -13.41 4.93 5.09
N GLU A 160 -12.71 4.11 4.31
CA GLU A 160 -13.19 3.56 3.04
C GLU A 160 -14.38 2.62 3.28
N ALA A 161 -14.34 1.82 4.36
CA ALA A 161 -15.46 0.94 4.73
C ALA A 161 -16.78 1.70 5.01
N LYS A 162 -16.69 2.91 5.55
CA LYS A 162 -17.86 3.78 5.78
C LYS A 162 -18.47 4.34 4.48
N GLN A 163 -17.67 4.38 3.41
CA GLN A 163 -18.08 4.90 2.10
C GLN A 163 -18.47 3.79 1.13
N ALA A 164 -18.20 2.53 1.48
CA ALA A 164 -18.53 1.39 0.64
C ALA A 164 -20.05 1.26 0.46
N THR A 165 -20.47 1.13 -0.80
CA THR A 165 -21.90 0.99 -1.18
C THR A 165 -22.33 -0.48 -1.25
N SER A 166 -21.40 -1.39 -1.25
CA SER A 166 -21.59 -2.85 -1.25
C SER A 166 -20.46 -3.55 -0.51
N SER A 167 -20.56 -4.87 -0.34
CA SER A 167 -19.54 -5.67 0.35
C SER A 167 -19.21 -6.95 -0.41
N VAL A 168 -18.11 -7.59 -0.04
CA VAL A 168 -17.66 -8.91 -0.53
C VAL A 168 -17.43 -9.86 0.64
N THR A 169 -17.42 -11.16 0.36
CA THR A 169 -17.22 -12.21 1.37
C THR A 169 -15.83 -12.10 2.01
N ASP A 170 -14.80 -11.85 1.18
CA ASP A 170 -13.41 -11.82 1.61
C ASP A 170 -12.92 -10.37 1.79
N LEU A 171 -13.66 -9.62 2.62
CA LEU A 171 -13.36 -8.24 2.98
C LEU A 171 -12.52 -8.17 4.25
N ILE A 172 -11.37 -7.50 4.16
CA ILE A 172 -10.48 -7.18 5.26
C ILE A 172 -10.55 -5.67 5.51
N VAL A 173 -10.93 -5.26 6.71
CA VAL A 173 -11.00 -3.83 7.08
C VAL A 173 -9.94 -3.52 8.11
N THR A 174 -8.96 -2.70 7.74
CA THR A 174 -7.90 -2.23 8.64
C THR A 174 -8.39 -1.04 9.47
N LYS A 175 -8.07 -1.04 10.78
CA LYS A 175 -8.54 -0.05 11.79
C LYS A 175 -7.36 0.61 12.52
N GLY A 176 -6.24 0.81 11.83
CA GLY A 176 -5.03 1.38 12.43
C GLY A 176 -4.53 0.55 13.61
N GLY A 177 -4.28 1.19 14.75
CA GLY A 177 -3.77 0.51 15.95
C GLY A 177 -4.70 -0.55 16.56
N GLU A 178 -5.98 -0.59 16.17
CA GLU A 178 -6.91 -1.65 16.59
C GLU A 178 -6.71 -2.95 15.80
N GLY A 179 -5.94 -2.90 14.69
CA GLY A 179 -5.66 -4.05 13.84
C GLY A 179 -6.60 -4.15 12.63
N ALA A 180 -7.12 -5.35 12.35
CA ALA A 180 -7.98 -5.59 11.20
C ALA A 180 -9.14 -6.53 11.52
N THR A 181 -10.24 -6.42 10.78
CA THR A 181 -11.37 -7.34 10.86
C THR A 181 -11.52 -8.14 9.57
N TYR A 182 -11.85 -9.42 9.69
CA TYR A 182 -12.14 -10.32 8.59
C TYR A 182 -13.21 -11.31 9.02
N ARG A 183 -14.26 -11.48 8.22
CA ARG A 183 -15.41 -12.38 8.49
C ARG A 183 -15.96 -12.26 9.91
N GLY A 184 -16.08 -11.02 10.43
CA GLY A 184 -16.61 -10.72 11.77
C GLY A 184 -15.62 -10.94 12.93
N LEU A 185 -14.44 -11.50 12.69
CA LEU A 185 -13.39 -11.65 13.68
C LEU A 185 -12.47 -10.42 13.66
N THR A 186 -11.99 -10.02 14.85
CA THR A 186 -11.01 -8.94 15.00
C THR A 186 -9.63 -9.52 15.33
N TYR A 187 -8.66 -9.17 14.50
CA TYR A 187 -7.24 -9.49 14.67
C TYR A 187 -6.56 -8.27 15.25
N ILE A 188 -6.23 -8.33 16.54
CA ILE A 188 -5.72 -7.18 17.30
C ILE A 188 -4.38 -6.71 16.72
N GLY A 189 -4.26 -5.39 16.58
CA GLY A 189 -3.02 -4.74 16.15
C GLY A 189 -1.98 -4.65 17.27
N ASN A 190 -0.74 -4.44 16.89
CA ASN A 190 0.35 -4.20 17.83
C ASN A 190 0.30 -2.74 18.33
N LYS A 191 0.26 -2.57 19.66
CA LYS A 191 0.34 -1.23 20.27
C LYS A 191 1.76 -0.70 20.17
N VAL A 192 1.98 0.35 19.41
CA VAL A 192 3.28 0.99 19.18
C VAL A 192 3.15 2.50 19.20
N THR A 193 4.26 3.19 19.39
CA THR A 193 4.30 4.65 19.22
C THR A 193 4.32 4.98 17.73
N VAL A 194 3.26 5.61 17.24
CA VAL A 194 3.12 6.02 15.85
C VAL A 194 3.91 7.32 15.61
N ARG A 195 4.79 7.30 14.61
CA ARG A 195 5.49 8.50 14.10
C ARG A 195 4.88 9.00 12.81
N ASP A 196 4.58 8.08 11.89
CA ASP A 196 3.97 8.40 10.60
C ASP A 196 3.11 7.21 10.15
N VAL A 197 1.98 7.47 9.54
CA VAL A 197 1.08 6.43 9.02
C VAL A 197 1.27 6.17 7.53
N CYS A 198 2.18 6.89 6.86
CA CYS A 198 2.44 6.76 5.43
C CYS A 198 2.90 5.33 5.09
N GLY A 199 2.30 4.74 4.06
CA GLY A 199 2.67 3.42 3.56
C GLY A 199 2.22 2.23 4.40
N ALA A 200 1.60 2.42 5.58
CA ALA A 200 1.14 1.32 6.43
C ALA A 200 0.15 0.38 5.72
N GLY A 201 -0.74 0.94 4.90
CA GLY A 201 -1.69 0.18 4.09
C GLY A 201 -1.01 -0.67 3.01
N ASP A 202 0.00 -0.11 2.35
CA ASP A 202 0.79 -0.78 1.32
C ASP A 202 1.61 -1.93 1.93
N THR A 203 2.24 -1.67 3.09
CA THR A 203 2.96 -2.70 3.86
C THR A 203 2.03 -3.83 4.29
N PHE A 204 0.82 -3.49 4.77
CA PHE A 204 -0.18 -4.48 5.14
C PHE A 204 -0.54 -5.38 3.95
N LEU A 205 -0.85 -4.79 2.77
CA LEU A 205 -1.20 -5.52 1.56
C LEU A 205 -0.08 -6.47 1.12
N ALA A 206 1.15 -5.98 1.09
CA ALA A 206 2.32 -6.78 0.72
C ALA A 206 2.57 -7.95 1.69
N ALA A 207 2.56 -7.67 3.00
CA ALA A 207 2.78 -8.67 4.03
C ALA A 207 1.64 -9.70 4.11
N LEU A 208 0.38 -9.27 3.92
CA LEU A 208 -0.78 -10.15 3.81
C LEU A 208 -0.63 -11.15 2.66
N THR A 209 -0.27 -10.63 1.46
CA THR A 209 -0.06 -11.44 0.27
C THR A 209 1.06 -12.45 0.50
N TYR A 210 2.21 -12.00 0.98
CA TYR A 210 3.38 -12.85 1.24
C TYR A 210 3.05 -13.99 2.20
N GLN A 211 2.45 -13.65 3.36
CA GLN A 211 2.16 -14.65 4.39
C GLN A 211 1.06 -15.62 3.93
N TYR A 212 0.05 -15.14 3.21
CA TYR A 212 -0.96 -16.02 2.63
C TYR A 212 -0.34 -17.05 1.67
N LEU A 213 0.59 -16.65 0.83
CA LEU A 213 1.27 -17.59 -0.08
C LEU A 213 2.11 -18.63 0.64
N ASN A 214 2.57 -18.34 1.86
CA ASN A 214 3.28 -19.32 2.70
C ASN A 214 2.36 -20.28 3.43
N THR A 215 1.17 -19.81 3.88
CA THR A 215 0.31 -20.56 4.81
C THR A 215 -1.01 -21.01 4.19
N ASN A 216 -1.40 -20.40 3.06
CA ASN A 216 -2.73 -20.54 2.45
C ASN A 216 -3.88 -20.22 3.41
N SER A 217 -3.65 -19.33 4.39
CA SER A 217 -4.61 -18.91 5.42
C SER A 217 -4.61 -17.39 5.57
N ILE A 218 -5.77 -16.76 5.39
CA ILE A 218 -5.96 -15.32 5.68
C ILE A 218 -5.88 -15.05 7.17
N GLU A 219 -6.38 -15.97 7.97
CA GLU A 219 -6.39 -15.89 9.43
C GLU A 219 -4.97 -15.83 10.01
N GLU A 220 -4.01 -16.52 9.40
CA GLU A 220 -2.59 -16.44 9.74
C GLU A 220 -1.88 -15.25 9.10
N ALA A 221 -2.34 -14.81 7.94
CA ALA A 221 -1.72 -13.71 7.21
C ALA A 221 -2.01 -12.34 7.83
N ILE A 222 -3.21 -12.13 8.40
CA ILE A 222 -3.60 -10.84 9.00
C ILE A 222 -2.71 -10.47 10.21
N PRO A 223 -2.43 -11.33 11.19
CA PRO A 223 -1.52 -11.01 12.30
C PRO A 223 -0.12 -10.63 11.83
N PHE A 224 0.43 -11.33 10.84
CA PHE A 224 1.72 -11.01 10.24
C PHE A 224 1.70 -9.63 9.56
N ALA A 225 0.63 -9.31 8.80
CA ALA A 225 0.45 -8.02 8.16
C ALA A 225 0.27 -6.88 9.18
N ASN A 226 -0.46 -7.10 10.27
CA ASN A 226 -0.58 -6.16 11.39
C ASN A 226 0.80 -5.84 11.99
N LYS A 227 1.63 -6.87 12.23
CA LYS A 227 2.97 -6.70 12.77
C LYS A 227 3.88 -5.93 11.81
N ALA A 228 3.89 -6.26 10.53
CA ALA A 228 4.64 -5.52 9.50
C ALA A 228 4.25 -4.03 9.48
N SER A 229 2.97 -3.73 9.42
CA SER A 229 2.47 -2.35 9.44
C SER A 229 2.82 -1.61 10.72
N SER A 230 2.82 -2.31 11.87
CA SER A 230 3.21 -1.71 13.16
C SER A 230 4.68 -1.27 13.19
N ILE A 231 5.56 -1.95 12.46
CA ILE A 231 6.96 -1.53 12.29
C ILE A 231 7.04 -0.29 11.39
N THR A 232 6.32 -0.30 10.27
CA THR A 232 6.29 0.83 9.33
C THR A 232 5.89 2.13 10.01
N VAL A 233 4.82 2.14 10.81
CA VAL A 233 4.32 3.38 11.44
C VAL A 233 5.24 3.96 12.52
N GLN A 234 6.27 3.24 12.94
CA GLN A 234 7.30 3.74 13.87
C GLN A 234 8.43 4.50 13.14
N LYS A 235 8.42 4.51 11.81
CA LYS A 235 9.39 5.23 10.97
C LYS A 235 8.76 6.49 10.40
N LEU A 236 9.58 7.45 9.96
CA LEU A 236 9.13 8.62 9.21
C LEU A 236 9.07 8.27 7.72
N GLY A 237 7.95 8.60 7.08
CA GLY A 237 7.69 8.30 5.68
C GLY A 237 7.49 6.80 5.43
N VAL A 238 7.44 6.42 4.15
CA VAL A 238 7.29 5.02 3.75
C VAL A 238 8.52 4.20 4.17
N TYR A 239 8.27 3.00 4.68
CA TYR A 239 9.28 2.07 5.13
C TYR A 239 8.84 0.64 4.83
N SER A 240 9.74 -0.18 4.31
CA SER A 240 9.50 -1.59 3.99
C SER A 240 10.26 -2.46 4.99
N PRO A 241 9.57 -3.05 6.00
CA PRO A 241 10.24 -3.89 6.99
C PRO A 241 10.72 -5.19 6.36
N SER A 242 11.90 -5.63 6.78
CA SER A 242 12.44 -6.93 6.39
C SER A 242 11.71 -8.07 7.09
N PHE A 243 11.81 -9.29 6.51
CA PHE A 243 11.22 -10.48 7.12
C PHE A 243 11.75 -10.73 8.54
N SER A 244 13.04 -10.51 8.78
CA SER A 244 13.65 -10.67 10.11
C SER A 244 13.09 -9.69 11.15
N GLU A 245 12.82 -8.43 10.76
CA GLU A 245 12.19 -7.43 11.66
C GLU A 245 10.75 -7.82 12.03
N ILE A 246 10.03 -8.46 11.10
CA ILE A 246 8.66 -8.89 11.37
C ILE A 246 8.63 -10.10 12.32
N LEU A 247 9.61 -10.97 12.28
CA LEU A 247 9.66 -12.16 13.15
C LEU A 247 10.10 -11.86 14.58
N THR A 248 10.89 -10.79 14.80
CA THR A 248 11.31 -10.35 16.14
C THR A 248 10.19 -9.64 16.88
#